data_102a37ae1b9a27caf6773c7e7f658b6d
#
_entry.id   102a37ae1b9a27caf6773c7e7f658b6d
#
_cell.length_a   1.000
_cell.length_b   1.000
_cell.length_c   1.000
_cell.angle_alpha   90.00
_cell.angle_beta   90.00
_cell.angle_gamma   90.00
#
_symmetry.space_group_name_H-M   'P 1'
#
loop_
_entity.id
_entity.type
_entity.pdbx_description
1 polymer ?
#
loop_
_entity_poly.entity_id
_entity_poly.type
_entity_poly.pdbx_seq_one_letter_code
_entity_poly.pdbx_strand_id
1 'polypeptide(L)' 'MEEFTVWEVCSQFLNRDLGWVRHHHGLYSEYDDAVIRRDDVADSLTEDGFDFEVIVKGRKVNEKRAK' A
#
# COMPACT_ATOMS: atom_id res chain seq x y z
N MET A 1 14.35 0.59 22.94
CA MET A 1 14.13 0.41 21.51
C MET A 1 12.78 -0.23 21.28
N GLU A 2 12.00 0.40 20.44
CA GLU A 2 10.65 -0.07 20.19
C GLU A 2 10.44 -0.33 18.72
N GLU A 3 9.63 -1.33 18.47
CA GLU A 3 9.20 -1.62 17.11
C GLU A 3 7.72 -1.32 17.01
N PHE A 4 7.34 -0.83 15.87
CA PHE A 4 5.92 -0.67 15.58
C PHE A 4 5.68 -1.03 14.14
N THR A 5 4.43 -1.31 13.82
CA THR A 5 4.04 -1.71 12.48
C THR A 5 3.39 -0.53 11.77
N VAL A 6 3.83 -0.27 10.56
CA VAL A 6 3.11 0.65 9.68
C VAL A 6 2.51 -0.17 8.56
N TRP A 7 1.40 0.34 8.03
CA TRP A 7 0.65 -0.37 7.01
C TRP A 7 0.75 0.40 5.72
N GLU A 8 1.30 -0.25 4.73
CA GLU A 8 1.53 0.36 3.42
C GLU A 8 0.42 -0.06 2.47
N VAL A 9 -0.16 0.92 1.78
CA VAL A 9 -1.18 0.66 0.76
C VAL A 9 -0.54 0.83 -0.59
N CYS A 10 -0.62 -0.20 -1.41
CA CYS A 10 -0.04 -0.19 -2.74
C CYS A 10 -1.03 -0.75 -3.73
N SER A 11 -0.94 -0.29 -4.96
CA SER A 11 -1.63 -0.95 -6.06
C SER A 11 -0.59 -1.47 -7.04
N GLN A 12 -0.91 -2.56 -7.72
CA GLN A 12 0.02 -3.13 -8.68
C GLN A 12 -0.76 -3.71 -9.85
N PHE A 13 -0.13 -3.69 -10.99
CA PHE A 13 -0.72 -4.28 -12.18
C PHE A 13 0.40 -4.82 -13.07
N LEU A 14 0.04 -5.74 -13.94
CA LEU A 14 1.02 -6.33 -14.85
C LEU A 14 1.02 -5.55 -16.15
N ASN A 15 2.15 -5.00 -16.49
CA ASN A 15 2.35 -4.28 -17.73
C ASN A 15 3.15 -5.17 -18.67
N ARG A 16 2.74 -5.24 -19.91
CA ARG A 16 3.36 -6.12 -20.90
C ARG A 16 4.84 -5.84 -21.08
N ASP A 17 5.19 -4.58 -21.08
CA ASP A 17 6.55 -4.17 -21.40
C ASP A 17 7.43 -4.06 -20.17
N LEU A 18 6.85 -3.67 -19.05
CA LEU A 18 7.59 -3.35 -17.85
C LEU A 18 7.51 -4.42 -16.77
N GLY A 19 6.61 -5.39 -16.94
CA GLY A 19 6.35 -6.37 -15.89
C GLY A 19 5.43 -5.78 -14.85
N TRP A 20 5.65 -6.15 -13.60
CA TRP A 20 4.80 -5.66 -12.52
C TRP A 20 5.14 -4.22 -12.18
N VAL A 21 4.12 -3.38 -12.19
CA VAL A 21 4.26 -1.97 -11.82
C VAL A 21 3.50 -1.74 -10.53
N ARG A 22 4.15 -1.12 -9.57
CA ARG A 22 3.58 -0.89 -8.25
C ARG A 22 3.56 0.59 -7.94
N HIS A 23 2.42 1.04 -7.40
CA HIS A 23 2.26 2.42 -6.96
C HIS A 23 2.01 2.43 -5.46
N HIS A 24 2.71 3.32 -4.80
CA HIS A 24 2.61 3.49 -3.35
C HIS A 24 1.58 4.58 -3.06
N HIS A 25 0.61 4.27 -2.20
CA HIS A 25 -0.48 5.19 -1.92
C HIS A 25 -0.43 5.80 -0.53
N GLY A 26 0.40 5.29 0.35
CA GLY A 26 0.55 5.89 1.66
C GLY A 26 0.95 4.89 2.72
N LEU A 27 1.35 5.45 3.85
CA LEU A 27 1.69 4.68 5.04
C LEU A 27 0.78 5.12 6.17
N TYR A 28 0.33 4.15 6.96
CA TYR A 28 -0.62 4.41 8.03
C TYR A 28 -0.16 3.67 9.28
N SER A 29 -0.33 4.31 10.43
CA SER A 29 0.02 3.68 11.68
C SER A 29 -1.05 2.73 12.17
N GLU A 30 -2.28 2.89 11.67
CA GLU A 30 -3.41 2.06 12.06
C GLU A 30 -3.86 1.21 10.89
N TYR A 31 -4.08 -0.07 11.14
CA TYR A 31 -4.52 -0.97 10.10
C TYR A 31 -5.85 -0.53 9.49
N ASP A 32 -6.77 -0.08 10.34
CA ASP A 32 -8.10 0.31 9.88
C ASP A 32 -8.03 1.46 8.89
N ASP A 33 -7.14 2.41 9.13
CA ASP A 33 -6.96 3.54 8.22
C ASP A 33 -6.42 3.06 6.87
N ALA A 34 -5.52 2.10 6.91
CA ALA A 34 -4.98 1.55 5.68
C ALA A 34 -6.06 0.83 4.88
N VAL A 35 -6.95 0.10 5.56
CA VAL A 35 -8.02 -0.61 4.89
C VAL A 35 -8.97 0.36 4.23
N ILE A 36 -9.30 1.46 4.91
CA ILE A 36 -10.17 2.48 4.33
C ILE A 36 -9.53 3.04 3.07
N ARG A 37 -8.24 3.34 3.12
CA ARG A 37 -7.55 3.86 1.97
C ARG A 37 -7.49 2.84 0.84
N ARG A 38 -7.26 1.57 1.18
CA ARG A 38 -7.25 0.50 0.18
C ARG A 38 -8.57 0.46 -0.57
N ASP A 39 -9.68 0.56 0.17
CA ASP A 39 -10.99 0.49 -0.45
C ASP A 39 -11.23 1.69 -1.36
N ASP A 40 -10.81 2.89 -0.94
CA ASP A 40 -10.91 4.07 -1.76
C ASP A 40 -10.13 3.93 -3.06
N VAL A 41 -8.91 3.42 -2.97
CA VAL A 41 -8.07 3.24 -4.15
C VAL A 41 -8.69 2.20 -5.07
N ALA A 42 -9.18 1.11 -4.51
CA ALA A 42 -9.79 0.05 -5.30
C ALA A 42 -11.00 0.56 -6.05
N ASP A 43 -11.84 1.36 -5.39
CA ASP A 43 -13.02 1.91 -6.04
C ASP A 43 -12.65 2.83 -7.19
N SER A 44 -11.66 3.70 -6.97
CA SER A 44 -11.18 4.61 -8.00
C SER A 44 -10.68 3.86 -9.23
N LEU A 45 -9.88 2.83 -8.99
CA LEU A 45 -9.28 2.09 -10.10
C LEU A 45 -10.31 1.27 -10.84
N THR A 46 -11.29 0.76 -10.12
CA THR A 46 -12.38 0.01 -10.75
C THR A 46 -13.19 0.91 -11.66
N GLU A 47 -13.43 2.14 -11.23
CA GLU A 47 -14.17 3.10 -12.05
C GLU A 47 -13.43 3.41 -13.35
N ASP A 48 -12.11 3.43 -13.28
CA ASP A 48 -11.30 3.71 -14.46
C ASP A 48 -11.18 2.51 -15.38
N GLY A 49 -11.65 1.36 -14.96
CA GLY A 49 -11.65 0.17 -15.81
C GLY A 49 -10.34 -0.55 -15.88
N PHE A 50 -9.45 -0.33 -14.94
CA PHE A 50 -8.16 -0.99 -14.91
C PHE A 50 -8.20 -2.24 -14.04
N ASP A 51 -7.41 -3.22 -14.43
CA ASP A 51 -7.21 -4.45 -13.67
C ASP A 51 -6.06 -4.24 -12.71
N PHE A 52 -6.40 -4.00 -11.45
CA PHE A 52 -5.42 -3.74 -10.42
C PHE A 52 -5.59 -4.67 -9.26
N GLU A 53 -4.50 -4.88 -8.57
CA GLU A 53 -4.51 -5.51 -7.27
C GLU A 53 -4.14 -4.46 -6.26
N VAL A 54 -4.97 -4.26 -5.24
CA VAL A 54 -4.66 -3.29 -4.19
C VAL A 54 -4.40 -4.05 -2.91
N ILE A 55 -3.25 -3.84 -2.34
CA ILE A 55 -2.81 -4.62 -1.19
C ILE A 55 -2.44 -3.71 -0.02
N VAL A 56 -2.62 -4.24 1.18
CA VAL A 56 -2.17 -3.62 2.41
C VAL A 56 -1.07 -4.51 2.97
N LYS A 57 0.07 -3.93 3.21
CA LYS A 57 1.24 -4.67 3.63
C LYS A 57 1.77 -4.13 4.94
N GLY A 58 1.92 -5.00 5.92
CA GLY A 58 2.47 -4.59 7.19
C GLY A 58 3.98 -4.56 7.13
N ARG A 59 4.58 -3.53 7.66
CA ARG A 59 6.03 -3.39 7.73
C ARG A 59 6.42 -3.00 9.12
N LYS A 60 7.42 -3.67 9.64
CA LYS A 60 7.93 -3.35 10.95
C LYS A 60 8.97 -2.27 10.85
N VAL A 61 8.80 -1.27 11.68
CA VAL A 61 9.70 -0.13 11.71
C VAL A 61 10.29 -0.05 13.10
N ASN A 62 11.59 0.08 13.16
CA ASN A 62 12.27 0.22 14.41
C ASN A 62 12.36 1.71 14.73
N GLU A 63 11.87 2.08 15.90
CA GLU A 63 11.85 3.48 16.26
C GLU A 63 13.25 4.04 16.45
N LYS A 64 14.17 3.20 16.82
CA LYS A 64 15.52 3.65 17.01
C LYS A 64 16.09 4.12 15.68
N ARG A 65 16.58 5.32 15.65
CA ARG A 65 17.15 5.86 14.46
C ARG A 65 18.60 5.53 14.33
N ALA A 66 18.99 5.20 13.15
CA ALA A 66 20.40 5.13 12.84
C ALA A 66 20.90 6.54 12.81
N LYS A 67 21.93 6.77 13.49
CA LYS A 67 22.45 8.13 13.56
C LYS A 67 23.57 8.35 12.60
#